data_1bf57b26137c360338694cca8066346b
#
_entry.id   1bf57b26137c360338694cca8066346b
#
_cell.length_a   1.000
_cell.length_b   1.000
_cell.length_c   1.000
_cell.angle_alpha   90.00
_cell.angle_beta   90.00
_cell.angle_gamma   90.00
#
_symmetry.space_group_name_H-M   'P 1'
#
loop_
_entity.id
_entity.type
_entity.pdbx_description
1 polymer ?
#
loop_
_entity_poly.entity_id
_entity_poly.type
_entity_poly.pdbx_seq_one_letter_code
_entity_poly.pdbx_strand_id
1 'polypeptide(L)'
;MINVTGLGASLGIAIGSSFIYENEIDFNKQAVLSHSEASKQLIEKFSGQISEFRSKDRNDEADILDAYILILQDPEILQQLNQKQDLSIDNVYEIYTSTAQIFESMEDEYFKQRAEDIISVGKHLIFNMQNIDIKISLDENTILIASDLTPADTSSMDLSKVSGIILKEGGFTSHAVIVAKNLGIPCVIGVKELLDNITNGESVSIDGSSGDIIVSPNDNQISTLKKKQGKIEKLIQNFTEEKYKKLGLELRVNIGSLEEINSFNHSFLNSIGLFRSEFIYLDNTTNPTLEQQSSVLEKITQKFTGTIVYRTLDIGGDKQVSYLNLPVEDNPFLGVRGIRLSLNNLDLFDSQIKSILNSDSLDKIKIMFPMISTIEDYLEAKEFVNKIAKDLNVESPPMGIMVETPSSAFIADKFSEIVDFISIGTNDLTQYIMAADRGNSNLSHYHDSLHPSVLRAISNVIDCCNANNIEVSVCGEMSSDPVSALSLIHI
;
A
#
# COMPACT_ATOMS: atom_id res chain seq x y z
N MET A 1 -25.62 7.35 -22.39
CA MET A 1 -25.03 6.12 -21.88
C MET A 1 -23.60 6.06 -22.39
N ILE A 2 -22.64 6.15 -21.52
CA ILE A 2 -21.21 6.12 -21.84
C ILE A 2 -20.63 4.91 -21.12
N ASN A 3 -19.98 4.03 -21.86
CA ASN A 3 -19.21 2.92 -21.30
C ASN A 3 -17.75 3.27 -21.48
N VAL A 4 -17.01 3.28 -20.39
CA VAL A 4 -15.56 3.55 -20.38
C VAL A 4 -14.90 2.39 -19.63
N THR A 5 -13.70 2.03 -20.04
CA THR A 5 -12.92 1.00 -19.37
C THR A 5 -11.58 1.63 -18.95
N GLY A 6 -11.28 1.54 -17.66
CA GLY A 6 -9.99 1.87 -17.07
C GLY A 6 -9.28 0.62 -16.58
N LEU A 7 -8.33 0.82 -15.70
CA LEU A 7 -7.64 -0.27 -15.01
C LEU A 7 -8.30 -0.50 -13.64
N GLY A 8 -8.76 -1.71 -13.38
CA GLY A 8 -9.30 -2.09 -12.06
C GLY A 8 -8.19 -2.10 -11.02
N ALA A 9 -8.30 -1.28 -9.99
CA ALA A 9 -7.26 -1.08 -8.99
C ALA A 9 -7.63 -1.60 -7.59
N SER A 10 -8.92 -1.61 -7.25
CA SER A 10 -9.45 -2.22 -6.03
C SER A 10 -10.74 -2.97 -6.36
N LEU A 11 -10.84 -4.21 -5.89
CA LEU A 11 -11.92 -5.13 -6.25
C LEU A 11 -13.28 -4.68 -5.73
N GLY A 12 -14.33 -5.10 -6.44
CA GLY A 12 -15.72 -4.90 -6.03
C GLY A 12 -16.55 -4.19 -7.09
N ILE A 13 -17.84 -4.11 -6.81
CA ILE A 13 -18.83 -3.45 -7.68
C ILE A 13 -19.53 -2.38 -6.86
N ALA A 14 -19.61 -1.18 -7.39
CA ALA A 14 -20.36 -0.09 -6.78
C ALA A 14 -21.30 0.57 -7.77
N ILE A 15 -22.44 1.04 -7.26
CA ILE A 15 -23.41 1.83 -7.99
C ILE A 15 -23.81 3.00 -7.10
N GLY A 16 -23.63 4.21 -7.59
CA GLY A 16 -23.90 5.40 -6.79
C GLY A 16 -24.06 6.66 -7.62
N SER A 17 -24.10 7.78 -6.93
CA SER A 17 -24.17 9.11 -7.54
C SER A 17 -22.77 9.67 -7.69
N SER A 18 -22.43 10.19 -8.86
CA SER A 18 -21.14 10.81 -9.12
C SER A 18 -20.94 12.08 -8.29
N PHE A 19 -19.76 12.20 -7.71
CA PHE A 19 -19.22 13.42 -7.16
C PHE A 19 -17.87 13.70 -7.77
N ILE A 20 -17.79 14.75 -8.60
CA ILE A 20 -16.56 15.16 -9.26
C ILE A 20 -15.82 16.07 -8.30
N TYR A 21 -14.67 15.59 -7.85
CA TYR A 21 -13.75 16.37 -7.04
C TYR A 21 -12.77 17.09 -7.97
N GLU A 22 -13.07 18.37 -8.22
CA GLU A 22 -12.21 19.24 -8.99
C GLU A 22 -11.20 19.91 -8.05
N ASN A 23 -9.95 19.51 -8.16
CA ASN A 23 -8.82 20.14 -7.50
C ASN A 23 -7.96 20.94 -8.48
N GLU A 24 -8.54 21.34 -9.61
CA GLU A 24 -7.89 22.22 -10.58
C GLU A 24 -8.18 23.69 -10.25
N ILE A 25 -7.12 24.51 -10.28
CA ILE A 25 -7.21 25.94 -9.99
C ILE A 25 -7.85 26.65 -11.19
N ASP A 26 -8.95 27.37 -10.96
CA ASP A 26 -9.46 28.31 -11.96
C ASP A 26 -8.70 29.64 -11.88
N PHE A 27 -7.71 29.80 -12.74
CA PHE A 27 -6.89 31.02 -12.82
C PHE A 27 -7.67 32.27 -13.28
N ASN A 28 -8.87 32.11 -13.84
CA ASN A 28 -9.72 33.24 -14.24
C ASN A 28 -10.52 33.80 -13.04
N LYS A 29 -10.64 33.05 -11.97
CA LYS A 29 -11.36 33.47 -10.79
C LYS A 29 -10.46 34.31 -9.88
N GLN A 30 -10.90 35.54 -9.58
CA GLN A 30 -10.12 36.46 -8.73
C GLN A 30 -10.10 36.00 -7.26
N ALA A 31 -9.00 36.33 -6.58
CA ALA A 31 -8.90 36.17 -5.14
C ALA A 31 -9.89 37.09 -4.41
N VAL A 32 -10.59 36.54 -3.41
CA VAL A 32 -11.52 37.27 -2.51
C VAL A 32 -10.82 37.61 -1.20
N LEU A 33 -9.93 36.73 -0.74
CA LEU A 33 -9.12 36.92 0.48
C LEU A 33 -7.66 37.20 0.11
N SER A 34 -7.00 37.98 0.93
CA SER A 34 -5.53 38.10 0.85
C SER A 34 -4.87 36.77 1.20
N HIS A 35 -3.66 36.54 0.70
CA HIS A 35 -2.90 35.31 1.03
C HIS A 35 -2.71 35.13 2.55
N SER A 36 -2.50 36.24 3.31
CA SER A 36 -2.32 36.20 4.75
C SER A 36 -3.57 35.78 5.50
N GLU A 37 -4.73 36.31 5.09
CA GLU A 37 -6.04 35.92 5.66
C GLU A 37 -6.38 34.49 5.30
N ALA A 38 -6.19 34.11 4.05
CA ALA A 38 -6.44 32.74 3.57
C ALA A 38 -5.53 31.72 4.28
N SER A 39 -4.24 32.01 4.45
CA SER A 39 -3.30 31.16 5.17
C SER A 39 -3.71 30.98 6.64
N LYS A 40 -4.09 32.08 7.31
CA LYS A 40 -4.53 32.00 8.71
C LYS A 40 -5.77 31.12 8.87
N GLN A 41 -6.78 31.30 8.02
CA GLN A 41 -7.99 30.48 8.06
C GLN A 41 -7.68 29.00 7.78
N LEU A 42 -6.77 28.74 6.84
CA LEU A 42 -6.36 27.37 6.49
C LEU A 42 -5.64 26.68 7.63
N ILE A 43 -4.73 27.40 8.32
CA ILE A 43 -4.05 26.89 9.52
C ILE A 43 -5.05 26.58 10.64
N GLU A 44 -6.02 27.46 10.88
CA GLU A 44 -7.08 27.20 11.87
C GLU A 44 -7.90 25.96 11.52
N LYS A 45 -8.25 25.79 10.24
CA LYS A 45 -8.98 24.63 9.72
C LYS A 45 -8.16 23.33 9.91
N PHE A 46 -6.91 23.31 9.48
CA PHE A 46 -6.03 22.14 9.62
C PHE A 46 -5.80 21.80 11.10
N SER A 47 -5.59 22.78 11.96
CA SER A 47 -5.44 22.56 13.42
C SER A 47 -6.66 21.90 14.05
N GLY A 48 -7.86 22.26 13.59
CA GLY A 48 -9.11 21.61 14.00
C GLY A 48 -9.17 20.14 13.54
N GLN A 49 -8.80 19.86 12.29
CA GLN A 49 -8.77 18.52 11.72
C GLN A 49 -7.71 17.64 12.41
N ILE A 50 -6.52 18.17 12.68
CA ILE A 50 -5.45 17.48 13.44
C ILE A 50 -5.96 17.00 14.78
N SER A 51 -6.65 17.90 15.52
CA SER A 51 -7.21 17.54 16.82
C SER A 51 -8.28 16.43 16.72
N GLU A 52 -9.10 16.46 15.68
CA GLU A 52 -10.10 15.43 15.40
C GLU A 52 -9.43 14.09 15.04
N PHE A 53 -8.44 14.08 14.15
CA PHE A 53 -7.73 12.87 13.73
C PHE A 53 -7.01 12.22 14.90
N ARG A 54 -6.27 12.98 15.70
CA ARG A 54 -5.61 12.46 16.90
C ARG A 54 -6.61 11.87 17.92
N SER A 55 -7.81 12.45 18.04
CA SER A 55 -8.86 11.91 18.91
C SER A 55 -9.41 10.56 18.42
N LYS A 56 -9.26 10.27 17.12
CA LYS A 56 -9.70 9.04 16.45
C LYS A 56 -8.55 8.06 16.16
N ASP A 57 -7.37 8.30 16.74
CA ASP A 57 -6.14 7.50 16.56
C ASP A 57 -5.60 7.47 15.11
N ARG A 58 -5.98 8.48 14.31
CA ARG A 58 -5.54 8.69 12.92
C ARG A 58 -4.33 9.63 12.91
N ASN A 59 -3.22 9.16 13.44
CA ASN A 59 -2.04 10.01 13.66
C ASN A 59 -1.33 10.37 12.36
N ASP A 60 -1.28 9.48 11.38
CA ASP A 60 -0.60 9.71 10.09
C ASP A 60 -1.23 10.88 9.33
N GLU A 61 -2.57 10.94 9.28
CA GLU A 61 -3.26 12.04 8.62
C GLU A 61 -3.10 13.36 9.41
N ALA A 62 -3.00 13.28 10.74
CA ALA A 62 -2.69 14.45 11.56
C ALA A 62 -1.28 14.98 11.26
N ASP A 63 -0.29 14.12 11.12
CA ASP A 63 1.11 14.48 10.86
C ASP A 63 1.31 15.08 9.46
N ILE A 64 0.54 14.62 8.45
CA ILE A 64 0.51 15.25 7.12
C ILE A 64 -0.02 16.69 7.21
N LEU A 65 -1.10 16.93 7.95
CA LEU A 65 -1.63 18.28 8.12
C LEU A 65 -0.71 19.17 8.96
N ASP A 66 0.02 18.62 9.93
CA ASP A 66 1.06 19.35 10.65
C ASP A 66 2.18 19.80 9.69
N ALA A 67 2.61 18.93 8.78
CA ALA A 67 3.57 19.29 7.74
C ALA A 67 3.04 20.39 6.80
N TYR A 68 1.74 20.35 6.46
CA TYR A 68 1.09 21.39 5.65
C TYR A 68 1.08 22.74 6.36
N ILE A 69 0.85 22.78 7.68
CA ILE A 69 0.95 23.99 8.48
C ILE A 69 2.39 24.55 8.47
N LEU A 70 3.40 23.69 8.56
CA LEU A 70 4.80 24.11 8.47
C LEU A 70 5.13 24.73 7.11
N ILE A 71 4.64 24.16 6.00
CA ILE A 71 4.81 24.73 4.65
C ILE A 71 4.13 26.11 4.54
N LEU A 72 2.91 26.26 5.08
CA LEU A 72 2.21 27.55 5.10
C LEU A 72 2.95 28.63 5.93
N GLN A 73 3.77 28.22 6.86
CA GLN A 73 4.56 29.10 7.75
C GLN A 73 6.03 29.19 7.34
N ASP A 74 6.42 28.58 6.22
CA ASP A 74 7.80 28.57 5.75
C ASP A 74 8.31 29.99 5.50
N PRO A 75 9.43 30.42 6.11
CA PRO A 75 9.94 31.78 6.01
C PRO A 75 10.32 32.21 4.59
N GLU A 76 10.82 31.27 3.75
CA GLU A 76 11.22 31.57 2.38
C GLU A 76 10.00 31.80 1.48
N ILE A 77 8.98 30.94 1.60
CA ILE A 77 7.70 31.08 0.88
C ILE A 77 7.04 32.41 1.30
N LEU A 78 6.94 32.65 2.60
CA LEU A 78 6.36 33.90 3.11
C LEU A 78 7.12 35.15 2.66
N GLN A 79 8.45 35.09 2.60
CA GLN A 79 9.26 36.20 2.10
C GLN A 79 8.97 36.46 0.61
N GLN A 80 8.88 35.43 -0.22
CA GLN A 80 8.57 35.56 -1.63
C GLN A 80 7.16 36.14 -1.86
N LEU A 81 6.16 35.64 -1.11
CA LEU A 81 4.80 36.14 -1.14
C LEU A 81 4.72 37.64 -0.75
N ASN A 82 5.44 38.06 0.29
CA ASN A 82 5.42 39.44 0.77
C ASN A 82 6.20 40.41 -0.12
N GLN A 83 7.12 39.95 -0.97
CA GLN A 83 7.89 40.82 -1.88
C GLN A 83 7.13 41.22 -3.14
N LYS A 84 6.11 40.45 -3.54
CA LYS A 84 5.29 40.77 -4.72
C LYS A 84 4.20 41.80 -4.34
N GLN A 85 4.19 42.95 -5.02
CA GLN A 85 3.21 44.05 -4.80
C GLN A 85 1.79 43.68 -5.26
N ASP A 86 1.67 42.75 -6.23
CA ASP A 86 0.42 42.23 -6.73
C ASP A 86 0.42 40.71 -6.62
N LEU A 87 -0.35 40.18 -5.68
CA LEU A 87 -0.49 38.76 -5.43
C LEU A 87 -1.71 38.22 -6.19
N SER A 88 -1.56 38.12 -7.51
CA SER A 88 -2.48 37.32 -8.32
C SER A 88 -2.34 35.84 -7.97
N ILE A 89 -3.39 35.07 -8.27
CA ILE A 89 -3.41 33.62 -8.09
C ILE A 89 -2.26 32.93 -8.84
N ASP A 90 -1.97 33.41 -10.07
CA ASP A 90 -0.83 32.95 -10.87
C ASP A 90 0.50 33.11 -10.13
N ASN A 91 0.72 34.28 -9.52
CA ASN A 91 1.94 34.56 -8.75
C ASN A 91 2.08 33.67 -7.52
N VAL A 92 0.97 33.38 -6.82
CA VAL A 92 0.97 32.46 -5.69
C VAL A 92 1.30 31.04 -6.16
N TYR A 93 0.65 30.58 -7.22
CA TYR A 93 0.90 29.28 -7.80
C TYR A 93 2.35 29.11 -8.27
N GLU A 94 2.90 30.15 -8.95
CA GLU A 94 4.29 30.17 -9.41
C GLU A 94 5.30 30.03 -8.24
N ILE A 95 5.04 30.70 -7.11
CA ILE A 95 5.92 30.62 -5.92
C ILE A 95 5.94 29.19 -5.38
N TYR A 96 4.78 28.57 -5.19
CA TYR A 96 4.71 27.19 -4.67
C TYR A 96 5.29 26.18 -5.66
N THR A 97 5.01 26.30 -6.96
CA THR A 97 5.56 25.39 -7.97
C THR A 97 7.06 25.56 -8.16
N SER A 98 7.59 26.80 -8.15
CA SER A 98 9.04 27.01 -8.22
C SER A 98 9.76 26.51 -6.98
N THR A 99 9.15 26.65 -5.81
CA THR A 99 9.69 26.06 -4.57
C THR A 99 9.69 24.53 -4.66
N ALA A 100 8.60 23.93 -5.11
CA ALA A 100 8.51 22.47 -5.31
C ALA A 100 9.57 21.97 -6.30
N GLN A 101 9.83 22.66 -7.40
CA GLN A 101 10.87 22.30 -8.36
C GLN A 101 12.28 22.25 -7.76
N ILE A 102 12.56 23.08 -6.75
CA ILE A 102 13.83 23.00 -6.01
C ILE A 102 13.93 21.67 -5.30
N PHE A 103 12.85 21.23 -4.63
CA PHE A 103 12.78 19.96 -3.93
C PHE A 103 12.80 18.76 -4.89
N GLU A 104 12.11 18.85 -6.03
CA GLU A 104 12.15 17.82 -7.08
C GLU A 104 13.55 17.64 -7.68
N SER A 105 14.35 18.71 -7.72
CA SER A 105 15.73 18.68 -8.23
C SER A 105 16.73 18.06 -7.27
N MET A 106 16.34 17.81 -6.02
CA MET A 106 17.16 17.14 -5.03
C MET A 106 17.20 15.64 -5.31
N GLU A 107 18.34 14.99 -5.02
CA GLU A 107 18.51 13.55 -5.27
C GLU A 107 17.72 12.67 -4.29
N ASP A 108 17.34 13.19 -3.15
CA ASP A 108 16.66 12.48 -2.07
C ASP A 108 15.13 12.39 -2.33
N GLU A 109 14.60 11.17 -2.39
CA GLU A 109 13.18 10.88 -2.59
C GLU A 109 12.26 11.50 -1.52
N TYR A 110 12.75 11.69 -0.30
CA TYR A 110 12.00 12.39 0.74
C TYR A 110 11.68 13.83 0.34
N PHE A 111 12.64 14.53 -0.26
CA PHE A 111 12.41 15.90 -0.74
C PHE A 111 11.51 15.93 -1.99
N LYS A 112 11.57 14.93 -2.86
CA LYS A 112 10.66 14.83 -4.01
C LYS A 112 9.21 14.63 -3.56
N GLN A 113 8.96 13.79 -2.56
CA GLN A 113 7.61 13.66 -1.98
C GLN A 113 7.15 14.98 -1.35
N ARG A 114 8.05 15.73 -0.70
CA ARG A 114 7.73 17.07 -0.18
C ARG A 114 7.39 18.09 -1.26
N ALA A 115 7.91 17.91 -2.48
CA ALA A 115 7.51 18.76 -3.61
C ALA A 115 6.01 18.65 -3.91
N GLU A 116 5.45 17.46 -3.89
CA GLU A 116 4.01 17.23 -4.05
C GLU A 116 3.20 17.87 -2.91
N ASP A 117 3.66 17.77 -1.68
CA ASP A 117 3.05 18.43 -0.52
C ASP A 117 3.04 19.95 -0.70
N ILE A 118 4.15 20.56 -1.15
CA ILE A 118 4.26 22.00 -1.38
C ILE A 118 3.24 22.45 -2.43
N ILE A 119 3.12 21.74 -3.55
CA ILE A 119 2.13 22.04 -4.61
C ILE A 119 0.71 21.92 -4.05
N SER A 120 0.43 20.88 -3.27
CA SER A 120 -0.87 20.65 -2.66
C SER A 120 -1.26 21.79 -1.71
N VAL A 121 -0.34 22.20 -0.83
CA VAL A 121 -0.56 23.34 0.08
C VAL A 121 -0.82 24.63 -0.70
N GLY A 122 -0.06 24.88 -1.79
CA GLY A 122 -0.27 26.03 -2.66
C GLY A 122 -1.68 26.02 -3.27
N LYS A 123 -2.17 24.89 -3.74
CA LYS A 123 -3.54 24.73 -4.25
C LYS A 123 -4.58 25.02 -3.17
N HIS A 124 -4.45 24.44 -1.99
CA HIS A 124 -5.36 24.70 -0.87
C HIS A 124 -5.40 26.18 -0.47
N LEU A 125 -4.24 26.85 -0.46
CA LEU A 125 -4.16 28.27 -0.19
C LEU A 125 -4.93 29.07 -1.25
N ILE A 126 -4.73 28.77 -2.54
CA ILE A 126 -5.42 29.44 -3.64
C ILE A 126 -6.94 29.22 -3.58
N PHE A 127 -7.40 28.01 -3.33
CA PHE A 127 -8.84 27.75 -3.15
C PHE A 127 -9.42 28.56 -2.00
N ASN A 128 -8.68 28.68 -0.90
CA ASN A 128 -9.13 29.51 0.22
C ASN A 128 -9.10 31.02 -0.12
N MET A 129 -8.09 31.49 -0.89
CA MET A 129 -8.08 32.87 -1.41
C MET A 129 -9.27 33.15 -2.32
N GLN A 130 -9.71 32.18 -3.13
CA GLN A 130 -10.90 32.28 -3.98
C GLN A 130 -12.22 32.14 -3.22
N ASN A 131 -12.15 31.93 -1.89
CA ASN A 131 -13.29 31.61 -1.02
C ASN A 131 -14.09 30.41 -1.55
N ILE A 132 -13.36 29.42 -2.06
CA ILE A 132 -13.91 28.11 -2.43
C ILE A 132 -13.82 27.26 -1.17
N ASP A 133 -14.94 27.15 -0.45
CA ASP A 133 -15.03 26.25 0.71
C ASP A 133 -15.14 24.82 0.16
N ILE A 134 -14.04 24.07 0.21
CA ILE A 134 -14.02 22.64 -0.10
C ILE A 134 -14.66 21.91 1.11
N LYS A 135 -15.90 22.20 1.42
CA LYS A 135 -16.74 21.32 2.24
C LYS A 135 -17.20 20.19 1.33
N ILE A 136 -16.45 19.12 1.36
CA ILE A 136 -16.81 17.88 0.67
C ILE A 136 -17.93 17.22 1.48
N SER A 137 -19.16 17.68 1.22
CA SER A 137 -20.34 17.00 1.73
C SER A 137 -20.67 15.87 0.77
N LEU A 138 -20.22 14.68 1.08
CA LEU A 138 -20.56 13.49 0.32
C LEU A 138 -21.92 12.95 0.80
N ASP A 139 -22.72 12.52 -0.16
CA ASP A 139 -23.94 11.76 0.11
C ASP A 139 -23.64 10.27 0.25
N GLU A 140 -24.54 9.52 0.86
CA GLU A 140 -24.43 8.06 0.92
C GLU A 140 -24.37 7.45 -0.49
N ASN A 141 -23.54 6.45 -0.68
CA ASN A 141 -23.29 5.79 -1.95
C ASN A 141 -22.68 6.70 -3.05
N THR A 142 -21.79 7.60 -2.66
CA THR A 142 -21.06 8.45 -3.62
C THR A 142 -20.03 7.64 -4.41
N ILE A 143 -20.01 7.84 -5.73
CA ILE A 143 -18.88 7.48 -6.60
C ILE A 143 -18.01 8.73 -6.74
N LEU A 144 -16.86 8.72 -6.07
CA LEU A 144 -15.89 9.82 -6.10
C LEU A 144 -15.09 9.77 -7.40
N ILE A 145 -15.07 10.86 -8.13
CA ILE A 145 -14.34 11.00 -9.40
C ILE A 145 -13.35 12.14 -9.25
N ALA A 146 -12.08 11.89 -9.48
CA ALA A 146 -11.02 12.89 -9.36
C ALA A 146 -9.93 12.69 -10.42
N SER A 147 -9.11 13.72 -10.63
CA SER A 147 -7.88 13.57 -11.43
C SER A 147 -6.88 12.71 -10.68
N ASP A 148 -6.63 13.02 -9.41
CA ASP A 148 -5.87 12.25 -8.42
C ASP A 148 -6.34 12.68 -7.02
N LEU A 149 -5.95 11.95 -5.97
CA LEU A 149 -6.28 12.25 -4.58
C LEU A 149 -5.02 12.19 -3.71
N THR A 150 -4.71 13.32 -3.12
CA THR A 150 -3.62 13.43 -2.14
C THR A 150 -4.06 12.94 -0.76
N PRO A 151 -3.11 12.66 0.17
CA PRO A 151 -3.45 12.37 1.57
C PRO A 151 -4.32 13.45 2.23
N ALA A 152 -4.10 14.73 1.94
CA ALA A 152 -4.90 15.81 2.48
C ALA A 152 -6.32 15.83 1.91
N ASP A 153 -6.49 15.48 0.63
CA ASP A 153 -7.81 15.37 0.02
C ASP A 153 -8.62 14.27 0.70
N THR A 154 -8.04 13.08 0.81
CA THR A 154 -8.70 11.92 1.44
C THR A 154 -8.96 12.15 2.92
N SER A 155 -8.09 12.86 3.63
CA SER A 155 -8.27 13.21 5.05
C SER A 155 -9.40 14.21 5.29
N SER A 156 -9.73 15.03 4.28
CA SER A 156 -10.81 16.02 4.34
C SER A 156 -12.19 15.45 4.00
N MET A 157 -12.27 14.18 3.56
CA MET A 157 -13.48 13.51 3.10
C MET A 157 -14.00 12.50 4.13
N ASP A 158 -15.30 12.36 4.22
CA ASP A 158 -15.91 11.22 4.91
C ASP A 158 -16.00 10.02 3.97
N LEU A 159 -14.91 9.24 3.92
CA LEU A 159 -14.78 8.09 3.03
C LEU A 159 -15.78 6.96 3.36
N SER A 160 -16.46 6.98 4.52
CA SER A 160 -17.50 5.99 4.83
C SER A 160 -18.73 6.12 3.92
N LYS A 161 -18.90 7.27 3.27
CA LYS A 161 -19.95 7.55 2.30
C LYS A 161 -19.57 7.24 0.86
N VAL A 162 -18.28 7.00 0.61
CA VAL A 162 -17.75 6.66 -0.71
C VAL A 162 -17.93 5.19 -0.98
N SER A 163 -18.71 4.85 -1.98
CA SER A 163 -18.93 3.47 -2.42
C SER A 163 -18.03 3.07 -3.58
N GLY A 164 -17.39 4.02 -4.27
CA GLY A 164 -16.47 3.74 -5.37
C GLY A 164 -15.60 4.94 -5.72
N ILE A 165 -14.41 4.69 -6.27
CA ILE A 165 -13.45 5.72 -6.67
C ILE A 165 -13.05 5.54 -8.12
N ILE A 166 -13.03 6.64 -8.88
CA ILE A 166 -12.55 6.69 -10.27
C ILE A 166 -11.47 7.76 -10.36
N LEU A 167 -10.28 7.40 -10.83
CA LEU A 167 -9.18 8.35 -11.02
C LEU A 167 -8.80 8.46 -12.50
N LYS A 168 -8.61 9.70 -12.96
CA LYS A 168 -8.10 10.00 -14.30
C LYS A 168 -6.65 9.58 -14.46
N GLU A 169 -5.87 9.81 -13.41
CA GLU A 169 -4.45 9.53 -13.31
C GLU A 169 -4.19 8.60 -12.12
N GLY A 170 -2.94 8.23 -11.90
CA GLY A 170 -2.53 7.40 -10.77
C GLY A 170 -2.12 5.99 -11.17
N GLY A 171 -1.29 5.40 -10.32
CA GLY A 171 -0.81 4.01 -10.45
C GLY A 171 -1.40 3.12 -9.37
N PHE A 172 -1.15 1.81 -9.46
CA PHE A 172 -1.60 0.83 -8.46
C PHE A 172 -1.02 1.06 -7.05
N THR A 173 0.04 1.86 -6.95
CA THR A 173 0.73 2.24 -5.71
C THR A 173 0.39 3.66 -5.25
N SER A 174 -0.50 4.39 -5.93
CA SER A 174 -0.91 5.73 -5.51
C SER A 174 -1.63 5.68 -4.16
N HIS A 175 -1.52 6.76 -3.39
CA HIS A 175 -2.17 6.87 -2.07
C HIS A 175 -3.67 6.57 -2.14
N ALA A 176 -4.38 7.12 -3.12
CA ALA A 176 -5.81 6.89 -3.29
C ALA A 176 -6.17 5.41 -3.51
N VAL A 177 -5.35 4.67 -4.27
CA VAL A 177 -5.56 3.23 -4.50
C VAL A 177 -5.28 2.43 -3.23
N ILE A 178 -4.25 2.78 -2.48
CA ILE A 178 -3.94 2.13 -1.20
C ILE A 178 -5.11 2.32 -0.21
N VAL A 179 -5.60 3.56 -0.07
CA VAL A 179 -6.77 3.87 0.77
C VAL A 179 -8.01 3.10 0.30
N ALA A 180 -8.28 3.06 -1.01
CA ALA A 180 -9.41 2.30 -1.56
C ALA A 180 -9.31 0.80 -1.22
N LYS A 181 -8.15 0.20 -1.38
CA LYS A 181 -7.90 -1.21 -1.02
C LYS A 181 -8.11 -1.47 0.47
N ASN A 182 -7.55 -0.62 1.33
CA ASN A 182 -7.65 -0.76 2.79
C ASN A 182 -9.10 -0.64 3.28
N LEU A 183 -9.90 0.22 2.67
CA LEU A 183 -11.31 0.41 3.00
C LEU A 183 -12.24 -0.55 2.25
N GLY A 184 -11.72 -1.38 1.33
CA GLY A 184 -12.53 -2.27 0.50
C GLY A 184 -13.43 -1.52 -0.49
N ILE A 185 -13.06 -0.29 -0.88
CA ILE A 185 -13.79 0.52 -1.84
C ILE A 185 -13.35 0.16 -3.25
N PRO A 186 -14.27 -0.23 -4.18
CA PRO A 186 -13.94 -0.45 -5.58
C PRO A 186 -13.27 0.77 -6.21
N CYS A 187 -12.15 0.57 -6.94
CA CYS A 187 -11.41 1.65 -7.56
C CYS A 187 -11.02 1.32 -9.00
N VAL A 188 -11.17 2.30 -9.89
CA VAL A 188 -10.76 2.23 -11.29
C VAL A 188 -9.88 3.45 -11.59
N ILE A 189 -8.72 3.23 -12.25
CA ILE A 189 -7.74 4.26 -12.56
C ILE A 189 -7.48 4.37 -14.07
N GLY A 190 -6.85 5.46 -14.50
CA GLY A 190 -6.44 5.67 -15.89
C GLY A 190 -7.59 6.07 -16.82
N VAL A 191 -8.63 6.71 -16.32
CA VAL A 191 -9.86 7.03 -17.08
C VAL A 191 -9.85 8.49 -17.54
N LYS A 192 -9.04 8.78 -18.57
CA LYS A 192 -8.80 10.17 -19.05
C LYS A 192 -10.02 10.88 -19.63
N GLU A 193 -10.93 10.14 -20.24
CA GLU A 193 -12.07 10.72 -21.00
C GLU A 193 -13.34 10.92 -20.15
N LEU A 194 -13.36 10.48 -18.92
CA LEU A 194 -14.60 10.45 -18.13
C LEU A 194 -14.98 11.82 -17.57
N LEU A 195 -14.01 12.61 -17.09
CA LEU A 195 -14.26 13.90 -16.44
C LEU A 195 -14.95 14.91 -17.37
N ASP A 196 -14.68 14.83 -18.68
CA ASP A 196 -15.26 15.75 -19.67
C ASP A 196 -16.73 15.41 -20.03
N ASN A 197 -17.20 14.22 -19.65
CA ASN A 197 -18.46 13.65 -20.13
C ASN A 197 -19.45 13.27 -19.02
N ILE A 198 -19.18 13.65 -17.78
CA ILE A 198 -20.02 13.34 -16.62
C ILE A 198 -20.32 14.61 -15.83
N THR A 199 -21.49 14.66 -15.20
CA THR A 199 -21.89 15.75 -14.31
C THR A 199 -22.13 15.23 -12.91
N ASN A 200 -22.00 16.12 -11.90
CA ASN A 200 -22.31 15.79 -10.51
C ASN A 200 -23.74 15.32 -10.37
N GLY A 201 -23.95 14.25 -9.60
CA GLY A 201 -25.26 13.68 -9.32
C GLY A 201 -25.73 12.64 -10.35
N GLU A 202 -24.97 12.37 -11.42
CA GLU A 202 -25.30 11.30 -12.35
C GLU A 202 -25.11 9.91 -11.72
N SER A 203 -25.99 8.99 -12.07
CA SER A 203 -25.82 7.59 -11.65
C SER A 203 -24.64 6.96 -12.38
N VAL A 204 -23.72 6.38 -11.63
CA VAL A 204 -22.52 5.69 -12.16
C VAL A 204 -22.39 4.34 -11.51
N SER A 205 -21.98 3.36 -12.30
CA SER A 205 -21.56 2.06 -11.78
C SER A 205 -20.11 1.77 -12.17
N ILE A 206 -19.39 1.16 -11.25
CA ILE A 206 -18.01 0.72 -11.47
C ILE A 206 -17.86 -0.75 -11.09
N ASP A 207 -17.01 -1.44 -11.83
CA ASP A 207 -16.50 -2.77 -11.50
C ASP A 207 -14.98 -2.68 -11.37
N GLY A 208 -14.50 -2.60 -10.14
CA GLY A 208 -13.09 -2.49 -9.83
C GLY A 208 -12.27 -3.73 -10.17
N SER A 209 -12.91 -4.85 -10.54
CA SER A 209 -12.22 -6.07 -10.99
C SER A 209 -11.91 -6.03 -12.49
N SER A 210 -12.86 -5.55 -13.32
CA SER A 210 -12.69 -5.45 -14.78
C SER A 210 -12.26 -4.07 -15.27
N GLY A 211 -12.37 -3.04 -14.43
CA GLY A 211 -12.16 -1.65 -14.83
C GLY A 211 -13.34 -1.01 -15.57
N ASP A 212 -14.51 -1.70 -15.66
CA ASP A 212 -15.65 -1.21 -16.39
C ASP A 212 -16.39 -0.11 -15.61
N ILE A 213 -16.72 0.96 -16.32
CA ILE A 213 -17.50 2.09 -15.81
C ILE A 213 -18.69 2.32 -16.75
N ILE A 214 -19.87 2.44 -16.19
CA ILE A 214 -21.09 2.75 -16.94
C ILE A 214 -21.70 4.02 -16.34
N VAL A 215 -21.76 5.08 -17.13
CA VAL A 215 -22.45 6.33 -16.80
C VAL A 215 -23.91 6.20 -17.21
N SER A 216 -24.82 6.56 -16.32
CA SER A 216 -26.27 6.44 -16.48
C SER A 216 -26.70 5.02 -16.87
N PRO A 217 -26.34 3.98 -16.02
CA PRO A 217 -26.70 2.59 -16.29
C PRO A 217 -28.23 2.42 -16.30
N ASN A 218 -28.73 1.62 -17.25
CA ASN A 218 -30.16 1.28 -17.28
C ASN A 218 -30.51 0.18 -16.27
N ASP A 219 -31.82 -0.05 -16.04
CA ASP A 219 -32.30 -1.00 -15.04
C ASP A 219 -31.78 -2.43 -15.26
N ASN A 220 -31.60 -2.86 -16.52
CA ASN A 220 -31.06 -4.18 -16.83
C ASN A 220 -29.58 -4.30 -16.44
N GLN A 221 -28.79 -3.26 -16.69
CA GLN A 221 -27.37 -3.20 -16.29
C GLN A 221 -27.24 -3.18 -14.78
N ILE A 222 -28.01 -2.32 -14.09
CA ILE A 222 -28.07 -2.28 -12.63
C ILE A 222 -28.43 -3.65 -12.05
N SER A 223 -29.49 -4.29 -12.61
CA SER A 223 -29.90 -5.62 -12.17
C SER A 223 -28.80 -6.67 -12.37
N THR A 224 -28.07 -6.60 -13.47
CA THR A 224 -26.96 -7.52 -13.78
C THR A 224 -25.81 -7.34 -12.81
N LEU A 225 -25.40 -6.09 -12.55
CA LEU A 225 -24.34 -5.76 -11.60
C LEU A 225 -24.70 -6.15 -10.17
N LYS A 226 -25.93 -5.84 -9.72
CA LYS A 226 -26.43 -6.27 -8.40
C LYS A 226 -26.49 -7.78 -8.27
N LYS A 227 -26.84 -8.51 -9.33
CA LYS A 227 -26.78 -9.97 -9.33
C LYS A 227 -25.35 -10.49 -9.25
N LYS A 228 -24.40 -9.85 -9.94
CA LYS A 228 -22.96 -10.20 -9.87
C LYS A 228 -22.44 -9.97 -8.45
N GLN A 229 -22.69 -8.79 -7.88
CA GLN A 229 -22.35 -8.44 -6.51
C GLN A 229 -22.96 -9.41 -5.49
N GLY A 230 -24.29 -9.64 -5.56
CA GLY A 230 -24.96 -10.56 -4.65
C GLY A 230 -24.55 -12.03 -4.80
N LYS A 231 -23.98 -12.45 -5.96
CA LYS A 231 -23.34 -13.77 -6.09
C LYS A 231 -22.02 -13.81 -5.32
N ILE A 232 -21.19 -12.79 -5.42
CA ILE A 232 -19.91 -12.70 -4.70
C ILE A 232 -20.17 -12.69 -3.18
N GLU A 233 -21.08 -11.85 -2.72
CA GLU A 233 -21.46 -11.78 -1.30
C GLU A 233 -21.98 -13.12 -0.77
N LYS A 234 -22.85 -13.79 -1.55
CA LYS A 234 -23.33 -15.14 -1.20
C LYS A 234 -22.22 -16.17 -1.18
N LEU A 235 -21.25 -16.10 -2.08
CA LEU A 235 -20.08 -16.99 -2.06
C LEU A 235 -19.28 -16.81 -0.79
N ILE A 236 -19.02 -15.55 -0.41
CA ILE A 236 -18.27 -15.20 0.83
C ILE A 236 -19.06 -15.66 2.06
N GLN A 237 -20.36 -15.32 2.16
CA GLN A 237 -21.21 -15.72 3.29
C GLN A 237 -21.39 -17.24 3.41
N ASN A 238 -21.41 -17.94 2.27
CA ASN A 238 -21.54 -19.40 2.22
C ASN A 238 -20.18 -20.12 2.28
N PHE A 239 -19.07 -19.41 2.39
CA PHE A 239 -17.77 -20.00 2.59
C PHE A 239 -17.64 -20.42 4.06
N THR A 240 -17.85 -21.68 4.31
CA THR A 240 -17.85 -22.29 5.66
C THR A 240 -16.57 -23.07 5.90
N GLU A 241 -16.26 -23.35 7.16
CA GLU A 241 -15.13 -24.20 7.55
C GLU A 241 -15.17 -25.58 6.87
N GLU A 242 -16.36 -26.14 6.67
CA GLU A 242 -16.51 -27.42 5.97
C GLU A 242 -16.10 -27.32 4.48
N LYS A 243 -16.45 -26.22 3.82
CA LYS A 243 -16.03 -25.98 2.44
C LYS A 243 -14.53 -25.70 2.35
N TYR A 244 -14.01 -24.94 3.29
CA TYR A 244 -12.57 -24.70 3.43
C TYR A 244 -11.78 -26.01 3.52
N LYS A 245 -12.18 -26.91 4.43
CA LYS A 245 -11.53 -28.22 4.58
C LYS A 245 -11.55 -29.09 3.32
N LYS A 246 -12.54 -28.89 2.46
CA LYS A 246 -12.67 -29.62 1.16
C LYS A 246 -11.74 -29.09 0.07
N LEU A 247 -11.13 -27.92 0.22
CA LEU A 247 -10.21 -27.38 -0.78
C LEU A 247 -8.94 -28.21 -0.94
N GLY A 248 -8.52 -28.92 0.13
CA GLY A 248 -7.25 -29.63 0.15
C GLY A 248 -6.03 -28.69 0.19
N LEU A 249 -6.26 -27.42 0.42
CA LEU A 249 -5.26 -26.35 0.52
C LEU A 249 -5.42 -25.63 1.85
N GLU A 250 -4.34 -25.20 2.46
CA GLU A 250 -4.36 -24.33 3.63
C GLU A 250 -4.38 -22.86 3.18
N LEU A 251 -5.41 -22.12 3.61
CA LEU A 251 -5.47 -20.68 3.44
C LEU A 251 -4.93 -19.99 4.69
N ARG A 252 -4.03 -19.04 4.47
CA ARG A 252 -3.45 -18.20 5.50
C ARG A 252 -3.64 -16.74 5.10
N VAL A 253 -3.72 -15.85 6.09
CA VAL A 253 -3.89 -14.42 5.83
C VAL A 253 -2.54 -13.73 5.71
N ASN A 254 -2.49 -12.64 4.94
CA ASN A 254 -1.37 -11.71 4.95
C ASN A 254 -1.74 -10.54 5.86
N ILE A 255 -0.81 -10.09 6.68
CA ILE A 255 -0.97 -8.97 7.62
C ILE A 255 0.17 -7.97 7.38
N GLY A 256 -0.18 -6.73 7.15
CA GLY A 256 0.75 -5.62 6.90
C GLY A 256 0.49 -4.38 7.75
N SER A 257 -0.51 -4.40 8.67
CA SER A 257 -0.76 -3.28 9.60
C SER A 257 -1.45 -3.75 10.89
N LEU A 258 -1.48 -2.88 11.90
CA LEU A 258 -2.23 -3.13 13.15
C LEU A 258 -3.74 -3.10 12.92
N GLU A 259 -4.23 -2.27 12.01
CA GLU A 259 -5.65 -2.19 11.64
C GLU A 259 -6.14 -3.50 11.04
N GLU A 260 -5.35 -4.12 10.15
CA GLU A 260 -5.66 -5.44 9.58
C GLU A 260 -5.75 -6.51 10.66
N ILE A 261 -4.87 -6.48 11.66
CA ILE A 261 -4.96 -7.37 12.82
C ILE A 261 -6.29 -7.15 13.53
N ASN A 262 -6.67 -5.90 13.80
CA ASN A 262 -7.86 -5.58 14.58
C ASN A 262 -9.16 -5.87 13.80
N SER A 263 -9.21 -5.59 12.52
CA SER A 263 -10.40 -5.76 11.67
C SER A 263 -10.66 -7.21 11.26
N PHE A 264 -9.64 -8.07 11.29
CA PHE A 264 -9.77 -9.46 10.86
C PHE A 264 -10.71 -10.26 11.78
N ASN A 265 -11.75 -10.87 11.21
CA ASN A 265 -12.80 -11.57 11.95
C ASN A 265 -13.29 -12.86 11.24
N HIS A 266 -12.37 -13.81 11.00
CA HIS A 266 -12.72 -15.12 10.45
C HIS A 266 -12.20 -16.23 11.35
N SER A 267 -13.10 -16.92 12.06
CA SER A 267 -12.76 -17.88 13.12
C SER A 267 -12.01 -19.14 12.65
N PHE A 268 -12.12 -19.50 11.36
CA PHE A 268 -11.44 -20.68 10.79
C PHE A 268 -10.16 -20.35 10.01
N LEU A 269 -9.89 -19.08 9.75
CA LEU A 269 -8.62 -18.61 9.21
C LEU A 269 -7.78 -18.05 10.35
N ASN A 270 -7.05 -18.90 11.02
CA ASN A 270 -6.34 -18.59 12.27
C ASN A 270 -4.81 -18.59 12.12
N SER A 271 -4.31 -18.72 10.91
CA SER A 271 -2.89 -18.74 10.56
C SER A 271 -2.50 -17.54 9.67
N ILE A 272 -1.29 -17.03 9.86
CA ILE A 272 -0.71 -15.96 9.04
C ILE A 272 0.31 -16.58 8.08
N GLY A 273 0.09 -16.40 6.77
CA GLY A 273 0.99 -16.84 5.72
C GLY A 273 2.12 -15.85 5.44
N LEU A 274 1.86 -14.57 5.69
CA LEU A 274 2.85 -13.51 5.60
C LEU A 274 2.54 -12.42 6.62
N PHE A 275 3.37 -12.31 7.63
CA PHE A 275 3.43 -11.15 8.49
C PHE A 275 4.52 -10.21 7.98
N ARG A 276 4.12 -9.03 7.49
CA ARG A 276 5.02 -8.00 6.97
C ARG A 276 5.48 -7.13 8.14
N SER A 277 6.67 -7.37 8.65
CA SER A 277 7.19 -6.65 9.82
C SER A 277 7.58 -5.18 9.54
N GLU A 278 7.59 -4.75 8.30
CA GLU A 278 8.07 -3.42 7.87
C GLU A 278 7.28 -2.29 8.50
N PHE A 279 5.95 -2.45 8.68
CA PHE A 279 5.13 -1.40 9.25
C PHE A 279 5.58 -1.01 10.68
N ILE A 280 6.14 -1.97 11.44
CA ILE A 280 6.70 -1.69 12.78
C ILE A 280 7.83 -0.66 12.70
N TYR A 281 8.51 -0.60 11.55
CA TYR A 281 9.62 0.33 11.31
C TYR A 281 9.17 1.60 10.60
N LEU A 282 8.24 1.49 9.66
CA LEU A 282 7.74 2.62 8.87
C LEU A 282 6.93 3.60 9.71
N ASP A 283 6.14 3.10 10.67
CA ASP A 283 5.29 3.90 11.55
C ASP A 283 6.07 4.60 12.70
N ASN A 284 7.40 4.43 12.75
CA ASN A 284 8.24 5.01 13.79
C ASN A 284 9.25 6.02 13.21
N THR A 285 9.54 7.05 13.97
CA THR A 285 10.57 8.06 13.64
C THR A 285 11.98 7.67 14.11
N THR A 286 12.09 6.59 14.86
CA THR A 286 13.34 6.01 15.37
C THR A 286 13.27 4.49 15.27
N ASN A 287 14.43 3.83 15.38
CA ASN A 287 14.48 2.37 15.38
C ASN A 287 13.57 1.79 16.48
N PRO A 288 12.60 0.92 16.17
CA PRO A 288 11.70 0.36 17.16
C PRO A 288 12.45 -0.45 18.20
N THR A 289 12.12 -0.23 19.47
CA THR A 289 12.73 -0.98 20.57
C THR A 289 12.29 -2.45 20.55
N LEU A 290 13.03 -3.29 21.28
CA LEU A 290 12.67 -4.70 21.47
C LEU A 290 11.24 -4.84 22.04
N GLU A 291 10.89 -3.97 23.01
CA GLU A 291 9.57 -3.97 23.67
C GLU A 291 8.45 -3.62 22.69
N GLN A 292 8.67 -2.64 21.82
CA GLN A 292 7.69 -2.26 20.79
C GLN A 292 7.44 -3.40 19.81
N GLN A 293 8.49 -4.04 19.31
CA GLN A 293 8.41 -5.19 18.42
C GLN A 293 7.70 -6.38 19.09
N SER A 294 8.06 -6.70 20.33
CA SER A 294 7.46 -7.78 21.12
C SER A 294 5.97 -7.51 21.38
N SER A 295 5.58 -6.27 21.70
CA SER A 295 4.18 -5.91 21.94
C SER A 295 3.29 -6.13 20.71
N VAL A 296 3.80 -5.84 19.50
CA VAL A 296 3.09 -6.13 18.24
C VAL A 296 2.93 -7.65 18.08
N LEU A 297 4.00 -8.40 18.30
CA LEU A 297 3.98 -9.85 18.15
C LEU A 297 3.03 -10.53 19.15
N GLU A 298 2.95 -10.02 20.37
CA GLU A 298 1.98 -10.50 21.38
C GLU A 298 0.53 -10.29 20.93
N LYS A 299 0.19 -9.12 20.38
CA LYS A 299 -1.16 -8.84 19.83
C LYS A 299 -1.52 -9.84 18.74
N ILE A 300 -0.56 -10.17 17.87
CA ILE A 300 -0.74 -11.15 16.79
C ILE A 300 -0.98 -12.54 17.35
N THR A 301 -0.12 -13.00 18.25
CA THR A 301 -0.19 -14.36 18.82
C THR A 301 -1.41 -14.60 19.70
N GLN A 302 -1.96 -13.54 20.29
CA GLN A 302 -3.24 -13.57 21.00
C GLN A 302 -4.43 -13.77 20.06
N LYS A 303 -4.39 -13.17 18.89
CA LYS A 303 -5.49 -13.23 17.92
C LYS A 303 -5.42 -14.44 16.99
N PHE A 304 -4.23 -14.79 16.54
CA PHE A 304 -3.99 -15.91 15.63
C PHE A 304 -3.43 -17.11 16.42
N THR A 305 -4.19 -18.20 16.44
CA THR A 305 -3.84 -19.40 17.22
C THR A 305 -3.07 -20.43 16.42
N GLY A 306 -3.03 -20.31 15.09
CA GLY A 306 -2.29 -21.17 14.18
C GLY A 306 -0.88 -20.69 13.88
N THR A 307 -0.32 -21.16 12.78
CA THR A 307 1.05 -20.80 12.33
C THR A 307 1.15 -19.33 11.94
N ILE A 308 2.25 -18.71 12.31
CA ILE A 308 2.60 -17.33 11.93
C ILE A 308 3.92 -17.34 11.18
N VAL A 309 3.90 -17.04 9.88
CA VAL A 309 5.12 -16.86 9.10
C VAL A 309 5.55 -15.40 9.21
N TYR A 310 6.55 -15.17 10.04
CA TYR A 310 7.13 -13.84 10.28
C TYR A 310 8.22 -13.56 9.26
N ARG A 311 7.97 -12.63 8.35
CA ARG A 311 9.01 -12.15 7.42
C ARG A 311 9.92 -11.16 8.14
N THR A 312 11.22 -11.41 8.12
CA THR A 312 12.19 -10.43 8.59
C THR A 312 12.16 -9.19 7.71
N LEU A 313 12.76 -8.12 8.20
CA LEU A 313 12.65 -6.79 7.63
C LEU A 313 12.93 -6.76 6.11
N ASP A 314 11.97 -6.21 5.35
CA ASP A 314 12.07 -6.01 3.90
C ASP A 314 11.96 -4.50 3.58
N ILE A 315 12.88 -3.72 4.11
CA ILE A 315 13.08 -2.29 3.84
C ILE A 315 14.21 -2.12 2.84
N GLY A 316 14.20 -1.00 2.13
CA GLY A 316 15.05 -0.68 0.98
C GLY A 316 14.24 -0.67 -0.32
N GLY A 317 14.84 -0.24 -1.41
CA GLY A 317 14.10 -0.04 -2.65
C GLY A 317 13.18 1.17 -2.57
N ASP A 318 11.88 0.92 -2.66
CA ASP A 318 10.81 1.91 -2.57
C ASP A 318 10.41 2.30 -1.12
N LYS A 319 10.89 1.54 -0.13
CA LYS A 319 10.57 1.74 1.29
C LYS A 319 11.77 2.33 2.02
N GLN A 320 11.86 3.63 2.04
CA GLN A 320 12.91 4.32 2.77
C GLN A 320 12.48 4.68 4.18
N VAL A 321 13.40 4.53 5.12
CA VAL A 321 13.25 4.89 6.52
C VAL A 321 14.36 5.86 6.89
N SER A 322 13.99 7.10 7.16
CA SER A 322 14.93 8.22 7.30
C SER A 322 16.00 8.02 8.40
N TYR A 323 15.66 7.31 9.46
CA TYR A 323 16.59 7.06 10.57
C TYR A 323 17.58 5.90 10.33
N LEU A 324 17.41 5.10 9.26
CA LEU A 324 18.33 4.00 8.94
C LEU A 324 19.54 4.42 8.09
N ASN A 325 19.61 5.70 7.65
CA ASN A 325 20.70 6.22 6.82
C ASN A 325 21.09 5.27 5.68
N LEU A 326 20.10 4.80 4.93
CA LEU A 326 20.34 3.90 3.80
C LEU A 326 21.08 4.65 2.68
N PRO A 327 22.00 3.99 1.98
CA PRO A 327 22.68 4.62 0.86
C PRO A 327 21.69 4.94 -0.26
N VAL A 328 21.90 6.09 -0.92
CA VAL A 328 21.19 6.39 -2.16
C VAL A 328 21.77 5.50 -3.26
N GLU A 329 20.92 4.76 -3.94
CA GLU A 329 21.31 3.80 -4.96
C GLU A 329 20.65 4.14 -6.31
N ASP A 330 21.38 4.00 -7.41
CA ASP A 330 20.83 4.24 -8.75
C ASP A 330 19.69 3.26 -9.13
N ASN A 331 19.70 2.07 -8.55
CA ASN A 331 18.69 1.03 -8.77
C ASN A 331 18.26 0.43 -7.43
N PRO A 332 17.44 1.12 -6.62
CA PRO A 332 17.12 0.74 -5.26
C PRO A 332 16.51 -0.67 -5.13
N PHE A 333 15.69 -1.09 -6.10
CA PHE A 333 15.10 -2.44 -6.10
C PHE A 333 16.13 -3.57 -6.31
N LEU A 334 17.31 -3.27 -6.89
CA LEU A 334 18.40 -4.21 -7.09
C LEU A 334 19.49 -4.08 -6.01
N GLY A 335 19.37 -3.14 -5.11
CA GLY A 335 20.37 -2.74 -4.13
C GLY A 335 20.27 -3.44 -2.79
N VAL A 336 20.56 -2.67 -1.73
CA VAL A 336 20.59 -3.13 -0.34
C VAL A 336 19.18 -3.09 0.24
N ARG A 337 18.46 -4.20 0.15
CA ARG A 337 17.12 -4.38 0.75
C ARG A 337 16.96 -5.79 1.33
N GLY A 338 15.95 -5.95 2.17
CA GLY A 338 15.60 -7.24 2.74
C GLY A 338 16.74 -7.86 3.54
N ILE A 339 17.05 -9.12 3.26
CA ILE A 339 18.12 -9.84 3.99
C ILE A 339 19.50 -9.18 3.84
N ARG A 340 19.79 -8.55 2.68
CA ARG A 340 21.04 -7.85 2.46
C ARG A 340 21.21 -6.69 3.43
N LEU A 341 20.13 -5.96 3.70
CA LEU A 341 20.13 -4.90 4.70
C LEU A 341 20.34 -5.46 6.10
N SER A 342 19.62 -6.53 6.44
CA SER A 342 19.69 -7.16 7.78
C SER A 342 21.10 -7.68 8.07
N LEU A 343 21.75 -8.36 7.12
CA LEU A 343 23.12 -8.86 7.29
C LEU A 343 24.18 -7.73 7.33
N ASN A 344 23.92 -6.60 6.69
CA ASN A 344 24.79 -5.42 6.77
C ASN A 344 24.57 -4.60 8.05
N ASN A 345 23.44 -4.81 8.78
CA ASN A 345 23.08 -4.11 10.01
C ASN A 345 22.71 -5.10 11.12
N LEU A 346 23.72 -5.81 11.63
CA LEU A 346 23.52 -6.88 12.59
C LEU A 346 22.83 -6.45 13.90
N ASP A 347 22.99 -5.22 14.35
CA ASP A 347 22.30 -4.71 15.55
C ASP A 347 20.79 -4.61 15.33
N LEU A 348 20.37 -4.14 14.14
CA LEU A 348 18.98 -4.10 13.71
C LEU A 348 18.39 -5.51 13.63
N PHE A 349 19.13 -6.41 13.00
CA PHE A 349 18.74 -7.80 12.83
C PHE A 349 18.68 -8.55 14.19
N ASP A 350 19.65 -8.34 15.08
CA ASP A 350 19.69 -8.88 16.44
C ASP A 350 18.44 -8.49 17.25
N SER A 351 18.09 -7.20 17.23
CA SER A 351 16.88 -6.71 17.91
C SER A 351 15.62 -7.39 17.39
N GLN A 352 15.47 -7.53 16.06
CA GLN A 352 14.32 -8.19 15.45
C GLN A 352 14.26 -9.67 15.80
N ILE A 353 15.37 -10.40 15.68
CA ILE A 353 15.43 -11.83 16.02
C ILE A 353 15.16 -12.05 17.50
N LYS A 354 15.70 -11.23 18.39
CA LYS A 354 15.42 -11.32 19.83
C LYS A 354 13.94 -11.07 20.14
N SER A 355 13.26 -10.17 19.44
CA SER A 355 11.82 -9.96 19.64
C SER A 355 11.00 -11.20 19.29
N ILE A 356 11.42 -11.94 18.27
CA ILE A 356 10.78 -13.20 17.85
C ILE A 356 11.08 -14.32 18.87
N LEU A 357 12.35 -14.52 19.21
CA LEU A 357 12.81 -15.62 20.04
C LEU A 357 12.35 -15.50 21.51
N ASN A 358 12.06 -14.30 21.98
CA ASN A 358 11.50 -14.04 23.31
C ASN A 358 9.96 -14.19 23.37
N SER A 359 9.30 -14.56 22.28
CA SER A 359 7.85 -14.73 22.27
C SER A 359 7.41 -15.96 23.04
N ASP A 360 6.41 -15.83 23.91
CA ASP A 360 5.78 -16.95 24.63
C ASP A 360 5.08 -17.96 23.69
N SER A 361 4.87 -17.58 22.43
CA SER A 361 4.26 -18.40 21.38
C SER A 361 5.24 -18.77 20.26
N LEU A 362 6.52 -18.94 20.61
CA LEU A 362 7.59 -19.26 19.64
C LEU A 362 7.29 -20.55 18.85
N ASP A 363 6.60 -21.50 19.45
CA ASP A 363 6.17 -22.76 18.84
C ASP A 363 5.24 -22.58 17.62
N LYS A 364 4.58 -21.42 17.49
CA LYS A 364 3.71 -21.08 16.35
C LYS A 364 4.41 -20.29 15.26
N ILE A 365 5.61 -19.77 15.53
CA ILE A 365 6.31 -18.83 14.65
C ILE A 365 7.26 -19.59 13.73
N LYS A 366 7.24 -19.20 12.46
CA LYS A 366 8.25 -19.55 11.46
C LYS A 366 8.93 -18.26 10.97
N ILE A 367 10.24 -18.27 10.84
CA ILE A 367 11.00 -17.12 10.33
C ILE A 367 11.19 -17.26 8.82
N MET A 368 10.88 -16.22 8.07
CA MET A 368 11.05 -16.16 6.63
C MET A 368 11.98 -15.03 6.24
N PHE A 369 13.02 -15.33 5.47
CA PHE A 369 13.98 -14.34 4.98
C PHE A 369 13.59 -13.85 3.58
N PRO A 370 13.39 -12.52 3.39
CA PRO A 370 13.10 -11.92 2.08
C PRO A 370 14.36 -11.74 1.25
N MET A 371 14.20 -11.54 -0.06
CA MET A 371 15.26 -11.17 -1.02
C MET A 371 16.48 -12.12 -1.07
N ILE A 372 16.29 -13.37 -0.68
CA ILE A 372 17.33 -14.41 -0.80
C ILE A 372 17.67 -14.63 -2.27
N SER A 373 18.95 -14.53 -2.59
CA SER A 373 19.48 -14.71 -3.93
C SER A 373 20.53 -15.83 -4.05
N THR A 374 21.25 -16.09 -2.96
CA THR A 374 22.28 -17.14 -2.87
C THR A 374 22.04 -18.06 -1.69
N ILE A 375 22.65 -19.23 -1.70
CA ILE A 375 22.60 -20.18 -0.58
C ILE A 375 23.31 -19.59 0.64
N GLU A 376 24.38 -18.85 0.40
CA GLU A 376 25.18 -18.17 1.41
C GLU A 376 24.35 -17.17 2.19
N ASP A 377 23.49 -16.36 1.52
CA ASP A 377 22.57 -15.42 2.19
C ASP A 377 21.71 -16.14 3.25
N TYR A 378 21.15 -17.30 2.87
CA TYR A 378 20.32 -18.09 3.78
C TYR A 378 21.13 -18.71 4.92
N LEU A 379 22.29 -19.30 4.63
CA LEU A 379 23.12 -19.95 5.62
C LEU A 379 23.65 -18.95 6.65
N GLU A 380 24.06 -17.77 6.23
CA GLU A 380 24.53 -16.69 7.11
C GLU A 380 23.38 -16.19 8.03
N ALA A 381 22.20 -15.95 7.46
CA ALA A 381 21.03 -15.56 8.24
C ALA A 381 20.63 -16.65 9.25
N LYS A 382 20.62 -17.93 8.84
CA LYS A 382 20.30 -19.06 9.70
C LYS A 382 21.31 -19.24 10.83
N GLU A 383 22.59 -19.10 10.54
CA GLU A 383 23.67 -19.17 11.55
C GLU A 383 23.50 -18.05 12.59
N PHE A 384 23.20 -16.83 12.13
CA PHE A 384 22.96 -15.68 13.00
C PHE A 384 21.77 -15.92 13.95
N VAL A 385 20.64 -16.41 13.45
CA VAL A 385 19.46 -16.75 14.26
C VAL A 385 19.81 -17.86 15.28
N ASN A 386 20.49 -18.92 14.84
CA ASN A 386 20.88 -20.05 15.71
C ASN A 386 21.81 -19.60 16.84
N LYS A 387 22.72 -18.66 16.55
CA LYS A 387 23.61 -18.08 17.55
C LYS A 387 22.80 -17.36 18.64
N ILE A 388 21.87 -16.51 18.27
CA ILE A 388 21.02 -15.77 19.23
C ILE A 388 20.14 -16.75 20.02
N ALA A 389 19.53 -17.75 19.37
CA ALA A 389 18.72 -18.76 20.03
C ALA A 389 19.50 -19.53 21.09
N LYS A 390 20.75 -19.89 20.75
CA LYS A 390 21.68 -20.53 21.70
C LYS A 390 22.00 -19.62 22.89
N ASP A 391 22.25 -18.34 22.65
CA ASP A 391 22.58 -17.37 23.71
C ASP A 391 21.37 -17.13 24.63
N LEU A 392 20.14 -17.20 24.10
CA LEU A 392 18.88 -17.11 24.86
C LEU A 392 18.45 -18.46 25.45
N ASN A 393 19.13 -19.55 25.13
CA ASN A 393 18.78 -20.93 25.56
C ASN A 393 17.35 -21.35 25.14
N VAL A 394 16.97 -21.02 23.90
CA VAL A 394 15.71 -21.42 23.26
C VAL A 394 15.96 -22.24 22.00
N GLU A 395 14.99 -23.04 21.58
CA GLU A 395 15.05 -23.75 20.31
C GLU A 395 14.78 -22.76 19.13
N SER A 396 15.57 -22.88 18.07
CA SER A 396 15.34 -22.08 16.86
C SER A 396 14.03 -22.50 16.18
N PRO A 397 13.15 -21.56 15.84
CA PRO A 397 11.94 -21.88 15.09
C PRO A 397 12.28 -22.31 13.64
N PRO A 398 11.34 -22.96 12.92
CA PRO A 398 11.54 -23.28 11.52
C PRO A 398 11.89 -22.04 10.69
N MET A 399 12.88 -22.17 9.79
CA MET A 399 13.39 -21.08 8.97
C MET A 399 13.24 -21.41 7.48
N GLY A 400 12.63 -20.47 6.76
CA GLY A 400 12.41 -20.57 5.32
C GLY A 400 12.80 -19.32 4.58
N ILE A 401 12.61 -19.35 3.27
CA ILE A 401 12.92 -18.25 2.38
C ILE A 401 11.69 -17.77 1.62
N MET A 402 11.71 -16.48 1.25
CA MET A 402 10.84 -15.98 0.20
C MET A 402 11.56 -16.12 -1.15
N VAL A 403 10.99 -16.92 -2.03
CA VAL A 403 11.44 -17.03 -3.42
C VAL A 403 10.79 -15.91 -4.21
N GLU A 404 11.55 -14.87 -4.42
CA GLU A 404 11.08 -13.66 -5.11
C GLU A 404 12.16 -13.07 -6.06
N THR A 405 13.32 -13.71 -6.12
CA THR A 405 14.36 -13.42 -7.11
C THR A 405 14.44 -14.54 -8.15
N PRO A 406 14.74 -14.23 -9.42
CA PRO A 406 14.98 -15.29 -10.42
C PRO A 406 16.06 -16.28 -10.01
N SER A 407 17.12 -15.81 -9.32
CA SER A 407 18.20 -16.66 -8.82
C SER A 407 17.66 -17.75 -7.91
N SER A 408 16.92 -17.39 -6.85
CA SER A 408 16.35 -18.36 -5.91
C SER A 408 15.34 -19.30 -6.57
N ALA A 409 14.57 -18.82 -7.56
CA ALA A 409 13.65 -19.65 -8.31
C ALA A 409 14.34 -20.67 -9.21
N PHE A 410 15.49 -20.32 -9.83
CA PHE A 410 16.27 -21.24 -10.67
C PHE A 410 16.98 -22.36 -9.90
N ILE A 411 17.41 -22.07 -8.66
CA ILE A 411 18.10 -23.04 -7.79
C ILE A 411 17.21 -23.54 -6.64
N ALA A 412 15.89 -23.54 -6.84
CA ALA A 412 14.93 -23.99 -5.85
C ALA A 412 15.15 -25.45 -5.41
N ASP A 413 15.71 -26.30 -6.27
CA ASP A 413 16.13 -27.65 -5.91
C ASP A 413 17.16 -27.66 -4.79
N LYS A 414 18.12 -26.72 -4.78
CA LYS A 414 19.13 -26.63 -3.74
C LYS A 414 18.58 -26.01 -2.45
N PHE A 415 17.71 -25.01 -2.57
CA PHE A 415 17.06 -24.43 -1.39
C PHE A 415 16.16 -25.45 -0.70
N SER A 416 15.37 -26.22 -1.45
CA SER A 416 14.47 -27.22 -0.88
C SER A 416 15.18 -28.37 -0.12
N GLU A 417 16.48 -28.53 -0.29
CA GLU A 417 17.30 -29.49 0.50
C GLU A 417 17.68 -28.96 1.89
N ILE A 418 17.64 -27.63 2.14
CA ILE A 418 18.27 -26.98 3.30
C ILE A 418 17.34 -26.09 4.12
N VAL A 419 16.18 -25.70 3.58
CA VAL A 419 15.20 -24.87 4.26
C VAL A 419 14.05 -25.69 4.84
N ASP A 420 13.32 -25.15 5.82
CA ASP A 420 12.18 -25.85 6.43
C ASP A 420 10.87 -25.60 5.63
N PHE A 421 10.77 -24.49 4.90
CA PHE A 421 9.65 -24.15 4.02
C PHE A 421 10.04 -23.06 3.00
N ILE A 422 9.22 -22.93 1.96
CA ILE A 422 9.37 -21.87 0.95
C ILE A 422 8.05 -21.12 0.79
N SER A 423 8.12 -19.79 0.65
CA SER A 423 7.00 -18.96 0.25
C SER A 423 7.35 -18.18 -1.02
N ILE A 424 6.44 -18.18 -2.01
CA ILE A 424 6.69 -17.52 -3.30
C ILE A 424 6.12 -16.10 -3.26
N GLY A 425 7.01 -15.10 -3.32
CA GLY A 425 6.68 -13.67 -3.38
C GLY A 425 6.47 -13.22 -4.82
N THR A 426 5.26 -13.41 -5.36
CA THR A 426 4.98 -13.25 -6.79
C THR A 426 5.13 -11.81 -7.29
N ASN A 427 4.98 -10.80 -6.45
CA ASN A 427 5.11 -9.40 -6.85
C ASN A 427 6.55 -9.07 -7.30
N ASP A 428 7.52 -9.29 -6.42
CA ASP A 428 8.93 -9.06 -6.73
C ASP A 428 9.45 -10.08 -7.76
N LEU A 429 9.02 -11.34 -7.69
CA LEU A 429 9.38 -12.35 -8.70
C LEU A 429 8.94 -11.92 -10.10
N THR A 430 7.72 -11.38 -10.25
CA THR A 430 7.24 -10.86 -11.53
C THR A 430 8.07 -9.67 -11.98
N GLN A 431 8.32 -8.70 -11.11
CA GLN A 431 9.15 -7.53 -11.38
C GLN A 431 10.52 -7.92 -11.94
N TYR A 432 11.22 -8.85 -11.28
CA TYR A 432 12.57 -9.23 -11.65
C TYR A 432 12.63 -10.17 -12.86
N ILE A 433 11.67 -11.06 -13.05
CA ILE A 433 11.59 -11.90 -14.26
C ILE A 433 11.26 -11.04 -15.47
N MET A 434 10.33 -10.09 -15.36
CA MET A 434 9.93 -9.23 -16.46
C MET A 434 10.87 -8.03 -16.65
N ALA A 435 11.82 -7.82 -15.73
CA ALA A 435 12.75 -6.68 -15.73
C ALA A 435 12.02 -5.32 -15.84
N ALA A 436 10.90 -5.18 -15.15
CA ALA A 436 10.03 -4.00 -15.21
C ALA A 436 9.74 -3.49 -13.80
N ASP A 437 10.07 -2.24 -13.55
CA ASP A 437 9.82 -1.57 -12.27
C ASP A 437 8.30 -1.41 -12.05
N ARG A 438 7.78 -1.99 -10.96
CA ARG A 438 6.37 -1.94 -10.59
C ARG A 438 5.88 -0.52 -10.23
N GLY A 439 6.80 0.38 -9.84
CA GLY A 439 6.51 1.78 -9.56
C GLY A 439 6.32 2.62 -10.83
N ASN A 440 6.76 2.12 -11.99
CA ASN A 440 6.66 2.84 -13.25
C ASN A 440 5.34 2.51 -13.98
N SER A 441 4.39 3.44 -13.95
CA SER A 441 3.09 3.29 -14.61
C SER A 441 3.16 3.03 -16.11
N ASN A 442 4.21 3.51 -16.81
CA ASN A 442 4.42 3.25 -18.23
C ASN A 442 4.78 1.78 -18.53
N LEU A 443 5.23 1.03 -17.53
CA LEU A 443 5.59 -0.38 -17.63
C LEU A 443 4.52 -1.32 -17.09
N SER A 444 3.36 -0.82 -16.69
CA SER A 444 2.29 -1.61 -16.07
C SER A 444 1.88 -2.85 -16.87
N HIS A 445 1.95 -2.79 -18.22
CA HIS A 445 1.64 -3.91 -19.09
C HIS A 445 2.66 -5.08 -19.04
N TYR A 446 3.86 -4.87 -18.45
CA TYR A 446 4.81 -5.93 -18.17
C TYR A 446 4.56 -6.60 -16.81
N HIS A 447 3.75 -6.00 -15.93
CA HIS A 447 3.41 -6.56 -14.61
C HIS A 447 2.30 -7.62 -14.69
N ASP A 448 2.48 -8.59 -15.60
CA ASP A 448 1.57 -9.72 -15.75
C ASP A 448 2.11 -10.92 -14.97
N SER A 449 1.55 -11.18 -13.79
CA SER A 449 1.88 -12.34 -12.96
C SER A 449 1.45 -13.68 -13.60
N LEU A 450 0.57 -13.65 -14.59
CA LEU A 450 0.17 -14.82 -15.40
C LEU A 450 1.06 -15.02 -16.62
N HIS A 451 2.06 -14.20 -16.83
CA HIS A 451 3.00 -14.38 -17.93
C HIS A 451 3.67 -15.77 -17.85
N PRO A 452 3.79 -16.49 -18.99
CA PRO A 452 4.33 -17.86 -19.00
C PRO A 452 5.70 -18.03 -18.33
N SER A 453 6.57 -17.02 -18.36
CA SER A 453 7.87 -17.07 -17.67
C SER A 453 7.72 -17.09 -16.15
N VAL A 454 6.80 -16.30 -15.61
CA VAL A 454 6.51 -16.23 -14.17
C VAL A 454 5.87 -17.56 -13.71
N LEU A 455 4.86 -18.04 -14.43
CA LEU A 455 4.21 -19.32 -14.11
C LEU A 455 5.18 -20.50 -14.16
N ARG A 456 6.11 -20.53 -15.11
CA ARG A 456 7.16 -21.56 -15.17
C ARG A 456 8.11 -21.51 -13.98
N ALA A 457 8.49 -20.31 -13.54
CA ALA A 457 9.32 -20.17 -12.35
C ALA A 457 8.59 -20.67 -11.10
N ILE A 458 7.32 -20.31 -10.94
CA ILE A 458 6.45 -20.79 -9.84
C ILE A 458 6.35 -22.32 -9.87
N SER A 459 6.01 -22.90 -11.04
CA SER A 459 5.90 -24.36 -11.21
C SER A 459 7.20 -25.06 -10.83
N ASN A 460 8.36 -24.56 -11.30
CA ASN A 460 9.65 -25.13 -10.93
C ASN A 460 9.90 -25.16 -9.42
N VAL A 461 9.57 -24.08 -8.72
CA VAL A 461 9.72 -24.01 -7.26
C VAL A 461 8.82 -25.03 -6.57
N ILE A 462 7.56 -25.13 -6.99
CA ILE A 462 6.59 -26.09 -6.43
C ILE A 462 7.05 -27.52 -6.66
N ASP A 463 7.51 -27.86 -7.88
CA ASP A 463 8.02 -29.19 -8.22
C ASP A 463 9.22 -29.58 -7.35
N CYS A 464 10.16 -28.66 -7.15
CA CYS A 464 11.33 -28.88 -6.27
C CYS A 464 10.92 -29.10 -4.82
N CYS A 465 9.96 -28.31 -4.31
CA CYS A 465 9.45 -28.47 -2.95
C CYS A 465 8.73 -29.81 -2.77
N ASN A 466 7.89 -30.18 -3.71
CA ASN A 466 7.15 -31.46 -3.68
C ASN A 466 8.11 -32.64 -3.72
N ALA A 467 9.19 -32.58 -4.54
CA ALA A 467 10.20 -33.62 -4.61
C ALA A 467 10.93 -33.87 -3.29
N ASN A 468 11.09 -32.82 -2.48
CA ASN A 468 11.78 -32.87 -1.18
C ASN A 468 10.81 -32.89 0.03
N ASN A 469 9.48 -32.95 -0.21
CA ASN A 469 8.43 -32.87 0.82
C ASN A 469 8.53 -31.63 1.72
N ILE A 470 8.87 -30.49 1.12
CA ILE A 470 8.95 -29.17 1.78
C ILE A 470 7.63 -28.44 1.60
N GLU A 471 7.17 -27.79 2.66
CA GLU A 471 6.00 -26.91 2.60
C GLU A 471 6.27 -25.74 1.64
N VAL A 472 5.37 -25.52 0.66
CA VAL A 472 5.42 -24.39 -0.25
C VAL A 472 4.12 -23.60 -0.21
N SER A 473 4.22 -22.28 -0.20
CA SER A 473 3.07 -21.36 -0.22
C SER A 473 3.28 -20.23 -1.23
N VAL A 474 2.19 -19.55 -1.58
CA VAL A 474 2.21 -18.32 -2.38
C VAL A 474 1.63 -17.19 -1.55
N CYS A 475 2.37 -16.09 -1.41
CA CYS A 475 1.98 -14.96 -0.56
C CYS A 475 1.87 -13.62 -1.31
N GLY A 476 2.16 -13.57 -2.61
CA GLY A 476 1.99 -12.35 -3.41
C GLY A 476 0.51 -12.06 -3.74
N GLU A 477 0.25 -10.88 -4.31
CA GLU A 477 -1.10 -10.43 -4.70
C GLU A 477 -1.80 -11.38 -5.66
N MET A 478 -1.04 -12.15 -6.44
CA MET A 478 -1.54 -13.21 -7.32
C MET A 478 -2.44 -14.21 -6.58
N SER A 479 -2.18 -14.49 -5.31
CA SER A 479 -3.00 -15.41 -4.49
C SER A 479 -4.36 -14.82 -4.12
N SER A 480 -4.54 -13.51 -4.21
CA SER A 480 -5.79 -12.79 -3.92
C SER A 480 -6.64 -12.54 -5.18
N ASP A 481 -6.05 -12.64 -6.38
CA ASP A 481 -6.80 -12.52 -7.63
C ASP A 481 -7.46 -13.85 -8.01
N PRO A 482 -8.78 -13.89 -8.25
CA PRO A 482 -9.49 -15.14 -8.52
C PRO A 482 -8.99 -15.92 -9.75
N VAL A 483 -8.57 -15.22 -10.82
CA VAL A 483 -8.09 -15.86 -12.05
C VAL A 483 -6.70 -16.45 -11.84
N SER A 484 -5.84 -15.68 -11.20
CA SER A 484 -4.48 -16.10 -10.85
C SER A 484 -4.48 -17.24 -9.83
N ALA A 485 -5.36 -17.17 -8.81
CA ALA A 485 -5.52 -18.23 -7.83
C ALA A 485 -5.97 -19.57 -8.48
N LEU A 486 -6.88 -19.52 -9.47
CA LEU A 486 -7.25 -20.70 -10.24
C LEU A 486 -6.07 -21.28 -11.02
N SER A 487 -5.20 -20.44 -11.59
CA SER A 487 -3.99 -20.88 -12.28
C SER A 487 -3.03 -21.57 -11.32
N LEU A 488 -2.84 -20.99 -10.10
CA LEU A 488 -1.99 -21.57 -9.06
C LEU A 488 -2.49 -22.94 -8.57
N ILE A 489 -3.81 -23.12 -8.47
CA ILE A 489 -4.42 -24.42 -8.08
C ILE A 489 -4.13 -25.51 -9.12
N HIS A 490 -3.91 -25.15 -10.40
CA HIS A 490 -3.62 -26.10 -11.48
C HIS A 490 -2.12 -26.41 -11.63
N ILE A 491 -1.24 -25.62 -11.03
CA ILE A 491 0.20 -25.87 -10.98
C ILE A 491 0.50 -26.82 -9.83
#